data_ffafcf86b2819153695376908955c504
#
_entry.id   ffafcf86b2819153695376908955c504
#
_cell.length_a   1.000
_cell.length_b   1.000
_cell.length_c   1.000
_cell.angle_alpha   90.00
_cell.angle_beta   90.00
_cell.angle_gamma   90.00
#
_symmetry.space_group_name_H-M   'P 1'
#
loop_
_entity.id
_entity.type
_entity.pdbx_description
1 polymer ?
#
loop_
_entity_poly.entity_id
_entity_poly.type
_entity_poly.pdbx_seq_one_letter_code
_entity_poly.pdbx_strand_id
1 'polypeptide(L)'
;MRQDAAERRERLLKAAEEAFARDGLDVPLHLIAEKAGVGRATLYRNFADRSELVLAIFVEQIEDLGRRTRARLNDPDVFLWFLDQMAALMMGSAGLSTAIRDLKVEAMEPVRRSLREAGAEALAVSQAAGRVRADLTVEDIRVLALMLGAPSRAVVSPEDRIALSRRSLELALDMVRAQGGARA
;
A
#
# COMPACT_ATOMS: atom_id res chain seq x y z
N MET A 1 -28.84 -1.65 -9.30
CA MET A 1 -28.40 -0.23 -9.15
C MET A 1 -27.16 -0.06 -8.27
N ARG A 2 -27.11 -0.54 -6.98
CA ARG A 2 -25.90 -0.40 -6.15
C ARG A 2 -24.75 -1.27 -6.64
N GLN A 3 -25.01 -2.50 -7.06
CA GLN A 3 -24.03 -3.45 -7.59
C GLN A 3 -23.40 -2.93 -8.89
N ASP A 4 -24.17 -2.40 -9.82
CA ASP A 4 -23.65 -1.82 -11.06
C ASP A 4 -22.76 -0.59 -10.82
N ALA A 5 -22.98 0.16 -9.73
CA ALA A 5 -22.15 1.29 -9.37
C ALA A 5 -20.80 0.82 -8.80
N ALA A 6 -20.79 -0.23 -7.98
CA ALA A 6 -19.58 -0.83 -7.44
C ALA A 6 -18.72 -1.44 -8.57
N GLU A 7 -19.33 -2.19 -9.47
CA GLU A 7 -18.63 -2.80 -10.62
C GLU A 7 -18.03 -1.73 -11.56
N ARG A 8 -18.74 -0.61 -11.78
CA ARG A 8 -18.19 0.51 -12.57
C ARG A 8 -17.02 1.19 -11.89
N ARG A 9 -17.09 1.34 -10.56
CA ARG A 9 -16.00 1.92 -9.77
C ARG A 9 -14.77 1.03 -9.81
N GLU A 10 -14.94 -0.28 -9.64
CA GLU A 10 -13.86 -1.27 -9.73
C GLU A 10 -13.19 -1.26 -11.11
N ARG A 11 -13.97 -1.25 -12.21
CA ARG A 11 -13.42 -1.13 -13.57
C ARG A 11 -12.63 0.15 -13.78
N LEU A 12 -13.09 1.27 -13.21
CA LEU A 12 -12.36 2.55 -13.27
C LEU A 12 -11.03 2.46 -12.53
N LEU A 13 -11.00 1.90 -11.31
CA LEU A 13 -9.77 1.75 -10.53
C LEU A 13 -8.76 0.86 -11.24
N LYS A 14 -9.19 -0.29 -11.77
CA LYS A 14 -8.34 -1.20 -12.53
C LYS A 14 -7.78 -0.55 -13.80
N ALA A 15 -8.62 0.11 -14.57
CA ALA A 15 -8.19 0.80 -15.79
C ALA A 15 -7.20 1.94 -15.49
N ALA A 16 -7.40 2.65 -14.37
CA ALA A 16 -6.51 3.72 -13.92
C ALA A 16 -5.17 3.18 -13.45
N GLU A 17 -5.17 2.12 -12.63
CA GLU A 17 -3.95 1.46 -12.16
C GLU A 17 -3.07 1.01 -13.33
N GLU A 18 -3.65 0.32 -14.30
CA GLU A 18 -2.94 -0.14 -15.51
C GLU A 18 -2.44 1.02 -16.38
N ALA A 19 -3.23 2.10 -16.51
CA ALA A 19 -2.84 3.28 -17.28
C ALA A 19 -1.68 4.02 -16.59
N PHE A 20 -1.76 4.23 -15.28
CA PHE A 20 -0.72 4.90 -14.51
C PHE A 20 0.59 4.09 -14.45
N ALA A 21 0.49 2.77 -14.38
CA ALA A 21 1.67 1.90 -14.40
C ALA A 21 2.40 1.93 -15.74
N ARG A 22 1.66 2.00 -16.86
CA ARG A 22 2.22 1.96 -18.21
C ARG A 22 2.65 3.34 -18.72
N ASP A 23 1.79 4.35 -18.56
CA ASP A 23 1.89 5.65 -19.22
C ASP A 23 2.25 6.79 -18.24
N GLY A 24 2.37 6.48 -16.95
CA GLY A 24 2.61 7.47 -15.89
C GLY A 24 1.35 8.21 -15.46
N LEU A 25 1.52 9.11 -14.48
CA LEU A 25 0.40 9.84 -13.89
C LEU A 25 -0.24 10.88 -14.81
N ASP A 26 0.46 11.33 -15.84
CA ASP A 26 -0.03 12.42 -16.71
C ASP A 26 -1.08 11.94 -17.74
N VAL A 27 -1.37 10.64 -17.82
CA VAL A 27 -2.38 10.10 -18.71
C VAL A 27 -3.73 10.82 -18.53
N PRO A 28 -4.37 11.29 -19.62
CA PRO A 28 -5.65 12.00 -19.52
C PRO A 28 -6.76 11.12 -18.93
N LEU A 29 -7.50 11.63 -17.94
CA LEU A 29 -8.56 10.88 -17.25
C LEU A 29 -9.67 10.36 -18.19
N HIS A 30 -9.92 11.05 -19.31
CA HIS A 30 -10.91 10.58 -20.26
C HIS A 30 -10.50 9.27 -20.97
N LEU A 31 -9.20 9.02 -21.17
CA LEU A 31 -8.71 7.75 -21.73
C LEU A 31 -8.88 6.60 -20.70
N ILE A 32 -8.77 6.91 -19.42
CA ILE A 32 -9.08 5.94 -18.35
C ILE A 32 -10.56 5.58 -18.36
N ALA A 33 -11.46 6.57 -18.49
CA ALA A 33 -12.90 6.33 -18.59
C ALA A 33 -13.24 5.46 -19.82
N GLU A 34 -12.65 5.76 -20.97
CA GLU A 34 -12.81 5.00 -22.20
C GLU A 34 -12.35 3.54 -22.03
N LYS A 35 -11.15 3.34 -21.48
CA LYS A 35 -10.59 2.00 -21.18
C LYS A 35 -11.48 1.21 -20.20
N ALA A 36 -12.08 1.88 -19.22
CA ALA A 36 -13.01 1.28 -18.25
C ALA A 36 -14.39 0.98 -18.84
N GLY A 37 -14.70 1.45 -20.07
CA GLY A 37 -16.01 1.33 -20.68
C GLY A 37 -17.09 2.15 -19.97
N VAL A 38 -16.73 3.33 -19.43
CA VAL A 38 -17.66 4.24 -18.74
C VAL A 38 -17.60 5.65 -19.33
N GLY A 39 -18.71 6.39 -19.23
CA GLY A 39 -18.73 7.78 -19.66
C GLY A 39 -17.90 8.70 -18.78
N ARG A 40 -17.33 9.79 -19.34
CA ARG A 40 -16.57 10.81 -18.61
C ARG A 40 -17.33 11.36 -17.39
N ALA A 41 -18.62 11.63 -17.53
CA ALA A 41 -19.47 12.11 -16.44
C ALA A 41 -19.55 11.08 -15.27
N THR A 42 -19.44 9.80 -15.58
CA THR A 42 -19.41 8.74 -14.54
C THR A 42 -18.08 8.74 -13.81
N LEU A 43 -16.96 8.93 -14.51
CA LEU A 43 -15.66 9.07 -13.88
C LEU A 43 -15.64 10.26 -12.90
N TYR A 44 -16.04 11.45 -13.35
CA TYR A 44 -16.00 12.66 -12.50
C TYR A 44 -17.05 12.65 -11.37
N ARG A 45 -18.11 11.83 -11.46
CA ARG A 45 -19.02 11.60 -10.32
C ARG A 45 -18.40 10.66 -9.26
N ASN A 46 -17.50 9.78 -9.65
CA ASN A 46 -16.82 8.86 -8.72
C ASN A 46 -15.55 9.45 -8.14
N PHE A 47 -14.84 10.29 -8.91
CA PHE A 47 -13.55 10.85 -8.53
C PHE A 47 -13.49 12.30 -9.05
N ALA A 48 -13.44 13.27 -8.13
CA ALA A 48 -13.46 14.69 -8.47
C ALA A 48 -12.23 15.10 -9.31
N ASP A 49 -11.09 14.48 -8.99
CA ASP A 49 -9.82 14.74 -9.67
C ASP A 49 -8.92 13.49 -9.70
N ARG A 50 -7.73 13.66 -10.29
CA ARG A 50 -6.69 12.63 -10.37
C ARG A 50 -6.21 12.16 -9.01
N SER A 51 -6.06 13.08 -8.06
CA SER A 51 -5.52 12.77 -6.73
C SER A 51 -6.49 11.87 -5.96
N GLU A 52 -7.79 12.11 -6.08
CA GLU A 52 -8.82 11.25 -5.49
C GLU A 52 -8.81 9.85 -6.10
N LEU A 53 -8.64 9.76 -7.44
CA LEU A 53 -8.52 8.47 -8.13
C LEU A 53 -7.26 7.71 -7.68
N VAL A 54 -6.12 8.38 -7.58
CA VAL A 54 -4.85 7.81 -7.08
C VAL A 54 -4.99 7.32 -5.64
N LEU A 55 -5.60 8.13 -4.78
CA LEU A 55 -5.86 7.75 -3.39
C LEU A 55 -6.75 6.51 -3.30
N ALA A 56 -7.80 6.44 -4.12
CA ALA A 56 -8.70 5.30 -4.14
C ALA A 56 -8.01 4.01 -4.61
N ILE A 57 -7.11 4.08 -5.60
CA ILE A 57 -6.28 2.94 -6.01
C ILE A 57 -5.40 2.48 -4.84
N PHE A 58 -4.76 3.41 -4.13
CA PHE A 58 -3.88 3.08 -3.03
C PHE A 58 -4.62 2.43 -1.86
N VAL A 59 -5.83 2.93 -1.53
CA VAL A 59 -6.71 2.33 -0.53
C VAL A 59 -7.07 0.89 -0.93
N GLU A 60 -7.50 0.66 -2.17
CA GLU A 60 -7.86 -0.68 -2.67
C GLU A 60 -6.68 -1.67 -2.59
N GLN A 61 -5.47 -1.23 -2.93
CA GLN A 61 -4.26 -2.05 -2.83
C GLN A 61 -3.95 -2.44 -1.38
N ILE A 62 -4.12 -1.52 -0.42
CA ILE A 62 -3.94 -1.80 1.01
C ILE A 62 -5.03 -2.75 1.53
N GLU A 63 -6.28 -2.56 1.11
CA GLU A 63 -7.37 -3.45 1.49
C GLU A 63 -7.17 -4.87 0.94
N ASP A 64 -6.66 -4.99 -0.30
CA ASP A 64 -6.27 -6.29 -0.87
C ASP A 64 -5.14 -6.93 -0.07
N LEU A 65 -4.11 -6.18 0.29
CA LEU A 65 -3.06 -6.64 1.19
C LEU A 65 -3.67 -7.17 2.50
N GLY A 66 -4.62 -6.46 3.08
CA GLY A 66 -5.33 -6.88 4.28
C GLY A 66 -6.08 -8.20 4.10
N ARG A 67 -6.79 -8.38 2.98
CA ARG A 67 -7.48 -9.65 2.66
C ARG A 67 -6.48 -10.82 2.58
N ARG A 68 -5.37 -10.62 1.85
CA ARG A 68 -4.31 -11.64 1.70
C ARG A 68 -3.60 -11.95 3.01
N THR A 69 -3.41 -10.96 3.87
CA THR A 69 -2.83 -11.10 5.21
C THR A 69 -3.73 -11.97 6.09
N ARG A 70 -5.04 -11.67 6.14
CA ARG A 70 -6.01 -12.47 6.91
C ARG A 70 -6.08 -13.92 6.45
N ALA A 71 -5.94 -14.18 5.15
CA ALA A 71 -5.89 -15.54 4.63
C ALA A 71 -4.64 -16.35 5.07
N ARG A 72 -3.64 -15.67 5.66
CA ARG A 72 -2.36 -16.25 6.11
C ARG A 72 -2.17 -16.22 7.63
N LEU A 73 -3.20 -15.95 8.42
CA LEU A 73 -3.08 -15.85 9.89
C LEU A 73 -2.70 -17.16 10.59
N ASN A 74 -2.70 -18.27 9.89
CA ASN A 74 -2.15 -19.56 10.36
C ASN A 74 -0.61 -19.67 10.19
N ASP A 75 0.02 -18.73 9.52
CA ASP A 75 1.47 -18.65 9.31
C ASP A 75 2.09 -17.81 10.46
N PRO A 76 3.00 -18.36 11.28
CA PRO A 76 3.64 -17.62 12.36
C PRO A 76 4.51 -16.45 11.87
N ASP A 77 4.94 -16.48 10.61
CA ASP A 77 5.73 -15.41 10.00
C ASP A 77 4.89 -14.40 9.20
N VAL A 78 3.56 -14.39 9.38
CA VAL A 78 2.62 -13.57 8.62
C VAL A 78 2.91 -12.06 8.68
N PHE A 79 3.43 -11.55 9.80
CA PHE A 79 3.80 -10.14 9.90
C PHE A 79 5.04 -9.80 9.08
N LEU A 80 6.03 -10.70 9.02
CA LEU A 80 7.22 -10.53 8.18
C LEU A 80 6.82 -10.55 6.69
N TRP A 81 5.93 -11.47 6.32
CA TRP A 81 5.33 -11.50 4.99
C TRP A 81 4.54 -10.23 4.67
N PHE A 82 3.74 -9.71 5.62
CA PHE A 82 3.01 -8.45 5.46
C PHE A 82 3.95 -7.27 5.18
N LEU A 83 5.08 -7.17 5.88
CA LEU A 83 6.09 -6.12 5.64
C LEU A 83 6.73 -6.25 4.26
N ASP A 84 7.04 -7.47 3.81
CA ASP A 84 7.55 -7.74 2.47
C ASP A 84 6.57 -7.28 1.39
N GLN A 85 5.30 -7.66 1.51
CA GLN A 85 4.26 -7.25 0.57
C GLN A 85 4.00 -5.74 0.59
N MET A 86 4.06 -5.12 1.76
CA MET A 86 3.94 -3.67 1.91
C MET A 86 5.11 -2.95 1.22
N ALA A 87 6.34 -3.45 1.36
CA ALA A 87 7.49 -2.90 0.65
C ALA A 87 7.34 -3.04 -0.87
N ALA A 88 6.90 -4.20 -1.37
CA ALA A 88 6.63 -4.43 -2.78
C ALA A 88 5.57 -3.47 -3.33
N LEU A 89 4.49 -3.24 -2.56
CA LEU A 89 3.45 -2.27 -2.91
C LEU A 89 4.03 -0.85 -3.03
N MET A 90 4.86 -0.42 -2.07
CA MET A 90 5.48 0.90 -2.07
C MET A 90 6.44 1.10 -3.25
N MET A 91 7.15 0.05 -3.68
CA MET A 91 8.01 0.08 -4.87
C MET A 91 7.19 0.16 -6.16
N GLY A 92 6.16 -0.66 -6.30
CA GLY A 92 5.28 -0.68 -7.47
C GLY A 92 4.51 0.63 -7.65
N SER A 93 4.26 1.35 -6.55
CA SER A 93 3.50 2.59 -6.52
C SER A 93 4.37 3.86 -6.55
N ALA A 94 5.62 3.78 -7.00
CA ALA A 94 6.55 4.92 -6.97
C ALA A 94 5.99 6.17 -7.71
N GLY A 95 5.30 5.99 -8.83
CA GLY A 95 4.59 7.07 -9.52
C GLY A 95 3.43 7.63 -8.68
N LEU A 96 2.62 6.76 -8.06
CA LEU A 96 1.50 7.15 -7.20
C LEU A 96 1.98 7.92 -5.96
N SER A 97 3.15 7.59 -5.41
CA SER A 97 3.73 8.26 -4.23
C SER A 97 3.98 9.76 -4.47
N THR A 98 4.23 10.17 -5.70
CA THR A 98 4.41 11.60 -6.07
C THR A 98 3.08 12.34 -6.03
N ALA A 99 2.00 11.74 -6.54
CA ALA A 99 0.67 12.36 -6.52
C ALA A 99 0.09 12.43 -5.09
N ILE A 100 0.43 11.47 -4.23
CA ILE A 100 -0.01 11.45 -2.82
C ILE A 100 0.68 12.55 -1.99
N ARG A 101 1.86 13.01 -2.39
CA ARG A 101 2.64 14.02 -1.64
C ARG A 101 1.86 15.31 -1.39
N ASP A 102 1.06 15.72 -2.37
CA ASP A 102 0.33 16.99 -2.35
C ASP A 102 -1.05 16.87 -1.68
N LEU A 103 -1.42 15.65 -1.26
CA LEU A 103 -2.67 15.42 -0.56
C LEU A 103 -2.61 15.95 0.88
N LYS A 104 -3.73 16.51 1.34
CA LYS A 104 -3.89 16.89 2.74
C LYS A 104 -3.74 15.68 3.66
N VAL A 105 -3.22 15.91 4.85
CA VAL A 105 -2.99 14.86 5.86
C VAL A 105 -4.27 14.08 6.17
N GLU A 106 -5.41 14.77 6.19
CA GLU A 106 -6.73 14.17 6.44
C GLU A 106 -7.16 13.18 5.36
N ALA A 107 -6.80 13.45 4.10
CA ALA A 107 -7.10 12.55 2.98
C ALA A 107 -6.41 11.18 3.10
N MET A 108 -5.30 11.10 3.84
CA MET A 108 -4.57 9.86 4.08
C MET A 108 -5.13 9.01 5.22
N GLU A 109 -6.17 9.47 5.92
CA GLU A 109 -6.74 8.71 7.05
C GLU A 109 -7.32 7.34 6.66
N PRO A 110 -8.03 7.18 5.53
CA PRO A 110 -8.46 5.86 5.08
C PRO A 110 -7.29 4.89 4.89
N VAL A 111 -6.20 5.35 4.25
CA VAL A 111 -4.99 4.54 4.03
C VAL A 111 -4.37 4.10 5.36
N ARG A 112 -4.21 5.05 6.30
CA ARG A 112 -3.65 4.75 7.63
C ARG A 112 -4.46 3.74 8.40
N ARG A 113 -5.80 3.88 8.38
CA ARG A 113 -6.71 2.97 9.03
C ARG A 113 -6.64 1.57 8.41
N SER A 114 -6.78 1.45 7.10
CA SER A 114 -6.71 0.17 6.39
C SER A 114 -5.36 -0.52 6.62
N LEU A 115 -4.26 0.23 6.61
CA LEU A 115 -2.92 -0.32 6.87
C LEU A 115 -2.79 -0.86 8.29
N ARG A 116 -3.28 -0.12 9.30
CA ARG A 116 -3.29 -0.54 10.70
C ARG A 116 -4.13 -1.79 10.90
N GLU A 117 -5.34 -1.82 10.35
CA GLU A 117 -6.25 -2.96 10.42
C GLU A 117 -5.65 -4.20 9.74
N ALA A 118 -5.02 -4.02 8.57
CA ALA A 118 -4.37 -5.10 7.84
C ALA A 118 -3.21 -5.74 8.62
N GLY A 119 -2.42 -4.95 9.34
CA GLY A 119 -1.22 -5.41 10.03
C GLY A 119 -1.43 -5.84 11.48
N ALA A 120 -2.51 -5.39 12.16
CA ALA A 120 -2.72 -5.61 13.58
C ALA A 120 -2.84 -7.10 13.94
N GLU A 121 -3.66 -7.86 13.21
CA GLU A 121 -3.85 -9.30 13.45
C GLU A 121 -2.57 -10.08 13.12
N ALA A 122 -1.88 -9.72 12.05
CA ALA A 122 -0.61 -10.33 11.66
C ALA A 122 0.48 -10.12 12.73
N LEU A 123 0.56 -8.89 13.27
CA LEU A 123 1.49 -8.56 14.35
C LEU A 123 1.22 -9.43 15.58
N ALA A 124 -0.03 -9.53 16.02
CA ALA A 124 -0.41 -10.33 17.18
C ALA A 124 -0.07 -11.81 17.00
N VAL A 125 -0.34 -12.39 15.83
CA VAL A 125 0.00 -13.79 15.52
C VAL A 125 1.50 -14.02 15.57
N SER A 126 2.29 -13.17 14.93
CA SER A 126 3.75 -13.33 14.87
C SER A 126 4.44 -13.06 16.22
N GLN A 127 3.87 -12.18 17.05
CA GLN A 127 4.33 -11.97 18.44
C GLN A 127 4.03 -13.19 19.31
N ALA A 128 2.81 -13.74 19.26
CA ALA A 128 2.43 -14.94 20.01
C ALA A 128 3.31 -16.14 19.64
N ALA A 129 3.77 -16.21 18.39
CA ALA A 129 4.68 -17.24 17.90
C ALA A 129 6.16 -16.95 18.20
N GLY A 130 6.50 -15.82 18.83
CA GLY A 130 7.88 -15.44 19.13
C GLY A 130 8.72 -15.09 17.89
N ARG A 131 8.10 -14.80 16.76
CA ARG A 131 8.79 -14.45 15.51
C ARG A 131 9.14 -12.96 15.45
N VAL A 132 8.36 -12.14 16.12
CA VAL A 132 8.46 -10.69 16.15
C VAL A 132 8.57 -10.23 17.60
N ARG A 133 9.37 -9.18 17.85
CA ARG A 133 9.57 -8.63 19.21
C ARG A 133 8.22 -8.23 19.82
N ALA A 134 8.08 -8.55 21.13
CA ALA A 134 6.83 -8.36 21.87
C ALA A 134 6.51 -6.89 22.21
N ASP A 135 7.49 -6.00 22.12
CA ASP A 135 7.34 -4.56 22.43
C ASP A 135 6.83 -3.71 21.26
N LEU A 136 6.72 -4.31 20.05
CA LEU A 136 6.09 -3.61 18.93
C LEU A 136 4.61 -3.41 19.14
N THR A 137 4.13 -2.26 18.73
CA THR A 137 2.72 -1.85 18.81
C THR A 137 2.11 -1.72 17.42
N VAL A 138 0.81 -1.59 17.36
CA VAL A 138 0.08 -1.36 16.09
C VAL A 138 0.47 0.00 15.47
N GLU A 139 0.84 0.97 16.29
CA GLU A 139 1.31 2.30 15.87
C GLU A 139 2.64 2.21 15.11
N ASP A 140 3.50 1.23 15.44
CA ASP A 140 4.78 1.03 14.76
C ASP A 140 4.62 0.59 13.30
N ILE A 141 3.47 0.01 12.93
CA ILE A 141 3.13 -0.31 11.54
C ILE A 141 3.20 0.94 10.67
N ARG A 142 2.76 2.09 11.18
CA ARG A 142 2.85 3.36 10.47
C ARG A 142 4.31 3.80 10.29
N VAL A 143 5.13 3.64 11.31
CA VAL A 143 6.56 3.98 11.24
C VAL A 143 7.25 3.11 10.20
N LEU A 144 7.01 1.80 10.24
CA LEU A 144 7.53 0.85 9.26
C LEU A 144 7.08 1.19 7.84
N ALA A 145 5.81 1.53 7.64
CA ALA A 145 5.29 1.96 6.34
C ALA A 145 6.00 3.22 5.81
N LEU A 146 6.27 4.21 6.67
CA LEU A 146 6.99 5.42 6.30
C LEU A 146 8.44 5.12 5.92
N MET A 147 9.11 4.23 6.67
CA MET A 147 10.49 3.79 6.39
C MET A 147 10.57 3.04 5.06
N LEU A 148 9.69 2.06 4.83
CA LEU A 148 9.64 1.28 3.59
C LEU A 148 9.24 2.13 2.37
N GLY A 149 8.42 3.16 2.57
CA GLY A 149 8.02 4.09 1.51
C GLY A 149 9.03 5.21 1.24
N ALA A 150 10.05 5.41 2.08
CA ALA A 150 11.02 6.51 1.91
C ALA A 150 11.81 6.43 0.60
N PRO A 151 12.32 5.26 0.15
CA PRO A 151 13.06 5.16 -1.11
C PRO A 151 12.24 5.56 -2.34
N SER A 152 10.92 5.30 -2.35
CA SER A 152 10.05 5.66 -3.49
C SER A 152 9.95 7.18 -3.70
N ARG A 153 10.24 7.96 -2.67
CA ARG A 153 10.22 9.43 -2.67
C ARG A 153 11.60 10.07 -2.83
N ALA A 154 12.66 9.27 -2.82
CA ALA A 154 14.02 9.76 -2.96
C ALA A 154 14.32 10.21 -4.39
N VAL A 155 15.08 11.29 -4.53
CA VAL A 155 15.56 11.79 -5.83
C VAL A 155 16.86 11.06 -6.16
N VAL A 156 16.73 9.87 -6.71
CA VAL A 156 17.84 8.97 -7.05
C VAL A 156 17.54 8.24 -8.35
N SER A 157 18.53 7.56 -8.92
CA SER A 157 18.33 6.73 -10.11
C SER A 157 17.31 5.60 -9.86
N PRO A 158 16.67 5.03 -10.90
CA PRO A 158 15.79 3.88 -10.73
C PRO A 158 16.51 2.68 -10.09
N GLU A 159 17.76 2.43 -10.45
CA GLU A 159 18.60 1.35 -9.94
C GLU A 159 18.88 1.54 -8.44
N ASP A 160 19.29 2.75 -8.05
CA ASP A 160 19.51 3.11 -6.64
C ASP A 160 18.23 3.00 -5.83
N ARG A 161 17.08 3.39 -6.39
CA ARG A 161 15.78 3.28 -5.72
C ARG A 161 15.44 1.82 -5.41
N ILE A 162 15.68 0.90 -6.34
CA ILE A 162 15.48 -0.54 -6.12
C ILE A 162 16.42 -1.05 -5.02
N ALA A 163 17.71 -0.67 -5.08
CA ALA A 163 18.70 -1.07 -4.08
C ALA A 163 18.35 -0.55 -2.67
N LEU A 164 17.96 0.73 -2.57
CA LEU A 164 17.53 1.35 -1.31
C LEU A 164 16.26 0.70 -0.76
N SER A 165 15.28 0.39 -1.61
CA SER A 165 14.03 -0.26 -1.18
C SER A 165 14.30 -1.66 -0.63
N ARG A 166 15.15 -2.44 -1.29
CA ARG A 166 15.56 -3.77 -0.82
C ARG A 166 16.28 -3.66 0.52
N ARG A 167 17.24 -2.72 0.64
CA ARG A 167 17.99 -2.52 1.88
C ARG A 167 17.11 -2.04 3.03
N SER A 168 16.15 -1.16 2.75
CA SER A 168 15.17 -0.71 3.75
C SER A 168 14.32 -1.86 4.28
N LEU A 169 13.89 -2.77 3.40
CA LEU A 169 13.15 -3.96 3.82
C LEU A 169 14.00 -4.90 4.68
N GLU A 170 15.24 -5.20 4.28
CA GLU A 170 16.17 -6.03 5.07
C GLU A 170 16.34 -5.47 6.49
N LEU A 171 16.64 -4.17 6.59
CA LEU A 171 16.81 -3.51 7.89
C LEU A 171 15.52 -3.51 8.71
N ALA A 172 14.36 -3.28 8.09
CA ALA A 172 13.08 -3.33 8.78
C ALA A 172 12.78 -4.74 9.32
N LEU A 173 13.03 -5.79 8.52
CA LEU A 173 12.84 -7.17 8.94
C LEU A 173 13.78 -7.56 10.09
N ASP A 174 15.05 -7.15 10.03
CA ASP A 174 16.01 -7.41 11.12
C ASP A 174 15.62 -6.68 12.41
N MET A 175 15.10 -5.46 12.29
CA MET A 175 14.68 -4.66 13.45
C MET A 175 13.44 -5.23 14.14
N VAL A 176 12.50 -5.82 13.40
CA VAL A 176 11.25 -6.33 13.97
C VAL A 176 11.34 -7.77 14.47
N ARG A 177 12.29 -8.57 13.99
CA ARG A 177 12.46 -9.95 14.44
C ARG A 177 12.72 -10.02 15.94
N ALA A 178 12.15 -11.05 16.57
CA ALA A 178 12.49 -11.37 17.95
C ALA A 178 14.00 -11.65 18.01
N GLN A 179 14.70 -10.92 18.86
CA GLN A 179 16.11 -11.25 19.16
C GLN A 179 16.08 -12.59 19.90
N GLY A 180 16.65 -13.63 19.29
CA GLY A 180 16.82 -14.91 19.96
C GLY A 180 17.47 -14.65 21.31
N GLY A 181 16.90 -15.18 22.37
CA GLY A 181 17.29 -14.91 23.75
C GLY A 181 18.77 -15.15 24.01
N ALA A 182 19.53 -14.09 23.85
CA ALA A 182 20.91 -13.98 24.30
C ALA A 182 20.96 -12.86 25.34
N ARG A 183 20.31 -13.11 26.48
CA ARG A 183 20.64 -12.48 27.77
C ARG A 183 20.29 -13.52 28.83
N ALA A 184 21.24 -14.44 29.06
CA ALA A 184 21.42 -15.09 30.34
C ALA A 184 22.47 -14.28 31.11
#